data_c278ee5055d2ad39d34ec0100096aafc
#
_entry.id   c278ee5055d2ad39d34ec0100096aafc
#
_cell.length_a   1.000
_cell.length_b   1.000
_cell.length_c   1.000
_cell.angle_alpha   90.00
_cell.angle_beta   90.00
_cell.angle_gamma   90.00
#
_symmetry.space_group_name_H-M   'P 1'
#
loop_
_entity.id
_entity.type
_entity.pdbx_description
1 polymer ?
#
loop_
_entity_poly.entity_id
_entity_poly.type
_entity_poly.pdbx_seq_one_letter_code
_entity_poly.pdbx_strand_id
1 'polypeptide(L)'
;MNHAAPQRTLVHLWRILASPRQRRHFFRWLRSRRANYVLEAAVPWLTFDAVDELLKRLPPNPLVFEYGSGGSTLFWLKRGARCTSIEHDAQWYALMRSRLGDSDRLDYRLVPPDPANADDDPANPRAYRSGDNVFARHMFRNYARQIGAFPNEHFDVVLVDGRARPACLMHAAPKVKRGGVLILDNAEREYYTAKTGEYLHDFTRRKFFGVGPTTRTMWRTDIYERQ
;
A
#
# COMPACT_ATOMS: atom_id res chain seq x y z
N MET A 1 -1.54 -12.67 30.26
CA MET A 1 -0.22 -12.75 29.59
C MET A 1 -0.33 -13.70 28.42
N ASN A 2 -0.22 -13.21 27.17
CA ASN A 2 -0.51 -13.99 25.95
C ASN A 2 0.70 -14.86 25.55
N HIS A 3 0.74 -16.13 25.95
CA HIS A 3 1.77 -17.12 25.58
C HIS A 3 1.83 -17.46 24.07
N ALA A 4 0.87 -16.99 23.28
CA ALA A 4 0.83 -17.22 21.83
C ALA A 4 1.85 -16.39 20.99
N ALA A 5 2.45 -15.36 21.55
CA ALA A 5 3.36 -14.46 20.84
C ALA A 5 4.73 -15.08 20.48
N PRO A 6 5.40 -15.87 21.35
CA PRO A 6 6.68 -16.50 21.01
C PRO A 6 6.54 -17.63 20.00
N GLN A 7 5.51 -18.47 20.12
CA GLN A 7 5.27 -19.58 19.17
C GLN A 7 5.03 -19.08 17.74
N ARG A 8 4.25 -18.01 17.56
CA ARG A 8 4.03 -17.39 16.24
C ARG A 8 5.33 -16.88 15.62
N THR A 9 6.23 -16.34 16.44
CA THR A 9 7.54 -15.85 15.99
C THR A 9 8.42 -16.98 15.51
N LEU A 10 8.48 -18.10 16.24
CA LEU A 10 9.28 -19.27 15.86
C LEU A 10 8.79 -19.93 14.57
N VAL A 11 7.48 -20.09 14.42
CA VAL A 11 6.86 -20.61 13.18
C VAL A 11 7.18 -19.69 12.00
N HIS A 12 7.09 -18.36 12.17
CA HIS A 12 7.41 -17.42 11.11
C HIS A 12 8.90 -17.48 10.73
N LEU A 13 9.77 -17.54 11.74
CA LEU A 13 11.22 -17.70 11.55
C LEU A 13 11.54 -18.96 10.75
N TRP A 14 10.95 -20.09 11.14
CA TRP A 14 11.12 -21.36 10.41
C TRP A 14 10.66 -21.22 8.95
N ARG A 15 9.50 -20.60 8.70
CA ARG A 15 8.99 -20.37 7.33
C ARG A 15 9.94 -19.51 6.49
N ILE A 16 10.59 -18.50 7.07
CA ILE A 16 11.59 -17.68 6.37
C ILE A 16 12.80 -18.54 6.00
N LEU A 17 13.34 -19.29 6.95
CA LEU A 17 14.58 -20.06 6.76
C LEU A 17 14.38 -21.28 5.85
N ALA A 18 13.23 -21.94 5.93
CA ALA A 18 12.88 -23.10 5.10
C ALA A 18 12.66 -22.74 3.62
N SER A 19 12.32 -21.50 3.31
CA SER A 19 12.11 -21.07 1.93
C SER A 19 13.40 -20.51 1.30
N PRO A 20 13.96 -21.13 0.24
CA PRO A 20 15.14 -20.60 -0.47
C PRO A 20 14.98 -19.15 -0.92
N ARG A 21 13.77 -18.77 -1.32
CA ARG A 21 13.45 -17.42 -1.76
C ARG A 21 13.40 -16.43 -0.60
N GLN A 22 12.83 -16.82 0.55
CA GLN A 22 12.58 -15.89 1.67
C GLN A 22 13.78 -15.79 2.63
N ARG A 23 14.62 -16.82 2.75
CA ARG A 23 15.80 -16.82 3.65
C ARG A 23 16.79 -15.70 3.35
N ARG A 24 16.86 -15.22 2.10
CA ARG A 24 17.70 -14.07 1.73
C ARG A 24 17.29 -12.78 2.44
N HIS A 25 16.03 -12.69 2.87
CA HIS A 25 15.47 -11.55 3.59
C HIS A 25 15.57 -11.67 5.11
N PHE A 26 16.14 -12.76 5.65
CA PHE A 26 16.17 -13.03 7.08
C PHE A 26 16.78 -11.88 7.88
N PHE A 27 17.98 -11.41 7.53
CA PHE A 27 18.65 -10.31 8.24
C PHE A 27 17.91 -8.98 8.06
N ARG A 28 17.31 -8.75 6.90
CA ARG A 28 16.47 -7.56 6.64
C ARG A 28 15.22 -7.57 7.53
N TRP A 29 14.57 -8.73 7.64
CA TRP A 29 13.45 -8.92 8.54
C TRP A 29 13.85 -8.77 10.01
N LEU A 30 14.95 -9.39 10.45
CA LEU A 30 15.43 -9.27 11.82
C LEU A 30 15.73 -7.81 12.20
N ARG A 31 16.39 -7.05 11.32
CA ARG A 31 16.64 -5.62 11.51
C ARG A 31 15.32 -4.82 11.62
N SER A 32 14.30 -5.21 10.88
CA SER A 32 13.00 -4.54 10.87
C SER A 32 12.17 -4.75 12.15
N ARG A 33 12.63 -5.62 13.07
CA ARG A 33 11.95 -5.87 14.34
C ARG A 33 12.12 -4.75 15.38
N ARG A 34 12.94 -3.75 15.10
CA ARG A 34 13.10 -2.56 15.94
C ARG A 34 11.82 -1.73 15.94
N ALA A 35 11.52 -1.07 17.08
CA ALA A 35 10.40 -0.14 17.15
C ALA A 35 10.56 0.96 16.09
N ASN A 36 9.45 1.38 15.50
CA ASN A 36 9.38 2.46 14.49
C ASN A 36 10.25 2.25 13.24
N TYR A 37 10.78 1.04 13.02
CA TYR A 37 11.72 0.78 11.91
C TYR A 37 11.23 1.28 10.56
N VAL A 38 9.96 1.07 10.23
CA VAL A 38 9.38 1.44 8.92
C VAL A 38 9.50 2.94 8.67
N LEU A 39 9.29 3.75 9.70
CA LEU A 39 9.38 5.21 9.64
C LEU A 39 10.84 5.69 9.67
N GLU A 40 11.65 5.15 10.59
CA GLU A 40 13.07 5.55 10.76
C GLU A 40 13.92 5.18 9.54
N ALA A 41 13.69 3.99 8.99
CA ALA A 41 14.41 3.53 7.81
C ALA A 41 13.84 4.07 6.49
N ALA A 42 12.67 4.74 6.54
CA ALA A 42 11.93 5.22 5.36
C ALA A 42 11.73 4.08 4.34
N VAL A 43 11.07 3.00 4.76
CA VAL A 43 10.80 1.83 3.92
C VAL A 43 9.30 1.60 3.81
N PRO A 44 8.77 1.19 2.65
CA PRO A 44 7.36 0.88 2.53
C PRO A 44 7.03 -0.41 3.28
N TRP A 45 5.82 -0.48 3.83
CA TRP A 45 5.32 -1.67 4.49
C TRP A 45 4.74 -2.66 3.47
N LEU A 46 5.60 -3.11 2.56
CA LEU A 46 5.32 -4.07 1.49
C LEU A 46 6.20 -5.30 1.66
N THR A 47 5.88 -6.39 0.98
CA THR A 47 6.77 -7.57 0.96
C THR A 47 8.14 -7.20 0.37
N PHE A 48 9.21 -7.74 0.91
CA PHE A 48 10.57 -7.37 0.47
C PHE A 48 10.83 -7.70 -0.99
N ASP A 49 10.29 -8.81 -1.49
CA ASP A 49 10.38 -9.17 -2.90
C ASP A 49 9.70 -8.13 -3.80
N ALA A 50 8.55 -7.58 -3.39
CA ALA A 50 7.86 -6.53 -4.12
C ALA A 50 8.66 -5.23 -4.12
N VAL A 51 9.26 -4.86 -2.98
CA VAL A 51 10.13 -3.67 -2.89
C VAL A 51 11.36 -3.82 -3.79
N ASP A 52 12.01 -4.99 -3.79
CA ASP A 52 13.18 -5.25 -4.61
C ASP A 52 12.85 -5.20 -6.11
N GLU A 53 11.66 -5.68 -6.50
CA GLU A 53 11.19 -5.58 -7.87
C GLU A 53 10.83 -4.14 -8.27
N LEU A 54 10.13 -3.43 -7.39
CA LEU A 54 9.76 -2.04 -7.60
C LEU A 54 11.00 -1.16 -7.84
N LEU A 55 12.06 -1.36 -7.06
CA LEU A 55 13.31 -0.59 -7.18
C LEU A 55 14.01 -0.74 -8.54
N LYS A 56 13.77 -1.84 -9.27
CA LYS A 56 14.32 -2.04 -10.62
C LYS A 56 13.57 -1.25 -11.69
N ARG A 57 12.35 -0.79 -11.38
CA ARG A 57 11.40 -0.21 -12.33
C ARG A 57 11.18 1.29 -12.15
N LEU A 58 11.54 1.83 -10.98
CA LEU A 58 11.32 3.24 -10.68
C LEU A 58 12.17 4.12 -11.59
N PRO A 59 11.55 5.07 -12.32
CA PRO A 59 12.31 6.14 -12.97
C PRO A 59 12.92 7.09 -11.92
N PRO A 60 13.89 7.92 -12.30
CA PRO A 60 14.36 9.00 -11.44
C PRO A 60 13.22 10.00 -11.18
N ASN A 61 13.11 10.47 -9.93
CA ASN A 61 12.11 11.46 -9.49
C ASN A 61 10.67 11.13 -9.93
N PRO A 62 10.12 9.94 -9.58
CA PRO A 62 8.83 9.50 -10.09
C PRO A 62 7.69 10.38 -9.58
N LEU A 63 6.62 10.49 -10.38
CA LEU A 63 5.33 11.00 -9.94
C LEU A 63 4.55 9.88 -9.26
N VAL A 64 4.25 10.06 -7.98
CA VAL A 64 3.63 9.04 -7.13
C VAL A 64 2.31 9.54 -6.57
N PHE A 65 1.30 8.66 -6.59
CA PHE A 65 0.10 8.81 -5.76
C PHE A 65 0.00 7.64 -4.79
N GLU A 66 -0.29 7.88 -3.53
CA GLU A 66 -0.51 6.80 -2.58
C GLU A 66 -1.79 7.00 -1.74
N TYR A 67 -2.49 5.90 -1.58
CA TYR A 67 -3.60 5.74 -0.67
C TYR A 67 -3.09 5.08 0.62
N GLY A 68 -3.05 5.85 1.70
CA GLY A 68 -2.47 5.44 2.99
C GLY A 68 -1.01 5.86 3.12
N SER A 69 -0.74 6.76 4.06
CA SER A 69 0.59 7.31 4.31
C SER A 69 1.40 6.48 5.30
N GLY A 70 2.72 6.65 5.26
CA GLY A 70 3.60 6.00 6.23
C GLY A 70 5.08 5.98 5.83
N GLY A 71 5.73 4.87 6.09
CA GLY A 71 7.12 4.65 5.66
C GLY A 71 7.27 4.70 4.13
N SER A 72 6.21 4.41 3.38
CA SER A 72 6.17 4.56 1.92
C SER A 72 6.28 6.03 1.49
N THR A 73 5.58 6.95 2.13
CA THR A 73 5.69 8.38 1.85
C THR A 73 7.13 8.87 2.00
N LEU A 74 7.76 8.51 3.13
CA LEU A 74 9.18 8.81 3.39
C LEU A 74 10.11 8.16 2.35
N PHE A 75 9.81 6.93 1.94
CA PHE A 75 10.56 6.21 0.91
C PHE A 75 10.51 6.91 -0.45
N TRP A 76 9.34 7.40 -0.87
CA TRP A 76 9.18 8.14 -2.12
C TRP A 76 9.95 9.45 -2.10
N LEU A 77 9.78 10.26 -1.05
CA LEU A 77 10.47 11.55 -0.90
C LEU A 77 11.99 11.39 -0.89
N LYS A 78 12.50 10.37 -0.22
CA LYS A 78 13.95 10.06 -0.18
C LYS A 78 14.51 9.70 -1.57
N ARG A 79 13.66 9.29 -2.52
CA ARG A 79 14.01 8.99 -3.90
C ARG A 79 13.73 10.12 -4.89
N GLY A 80 13.49 11.32 -4.39
CA GLY A 80 13.26 12.47 -5.23
C GLY A 80 11.84 12.54 -5.82
N ALA A 81 10.94 11.61 -5.46
CA ALA A 81 9.58 11.60 -5.99
C ALA A 81 8.80 12.89 -5.68
N ARG A 82 7.93 13.27 -6.61
CA ARG A 82 6.79 14.13 -6.30
C ARG A 82 5.62 13.24 -5.91
N CYS A 83 5.17 13.37 -4.66
CA CYS A 83 4.20 12.46 -4.07
C CYS A 83 2.93 13.22 -3.66
N THR A 84 1.77 12.74 -4.12
CA THR A 84 0.48 13.05 -3.50
C THR A 84 0.10 11.88 -2.62
N SER A 85 0.02 12.10 -1.31
CA SER A 85 -0.30 11.09 -0.32
C SER A 85 -1.58 11.46 0.41
N ILE A 86 -2.52 10.53 0.49
CA ILE A 86 -3.78 10.75 1.19
C ILE A 86 -3.93 9.80 2.38
N GLU A 87 -4.41 10.34 3.49
CA GLU A 87 -4.60 9.62 4.74
C GLU A 87 -6.03 9.81 5.26
N HIS A 88 -6.62 8.79 5.84
CA HIS A 88 -7.98 8.83 6.37
C HIS A 88 -8.04 9.01 7.90
N ASP A 89 -7.02 8.58 8.60
CA ASP A 89 -6.92 8.63 10.06
C ASP A 89 -6.27 9.95 10.50
N ALA A 90 -7.03 10.77 11.22
CA ALA A 90 -6.57 12.10 11.64
C ALA A 90 -5.38 12.04 12.63
N GLN A 91 -5.34 11.03 13.50
CA GLN A 91 -4.24 10.88 14.47
C GLN A 91 -2.96 10.45 13.77
N TRP A 92 -3.07 9.49 12.85
CA TRP A 92 -1.95 9.06 12.02
C TRP A 92 -1.47 10.17 11.10
N TYR A 93 -2.40 10.93 10.49
CA TYR A 93 -2.08 12.10 9.68
C TYR A 93 -1.24 13.11 10.46
N ALA A 94 -1.67 13.48 11.67
CA ALA A 94 -0.95 14.43 12.52
C ALA A 94 0.46 13.93 12.88
N LEU A 95 0.59 12.65 13.25
CA LEU A 95 1.88 12.01 13.51
C LEU A 95 2.79 12.04 12.28
N MET A 96 2.26 11.67 11.12
CA MET A 96 3.05 11.66 9.89
C MET A 96 3.42 13.08 9.43
N ARG A 97 2.52 14.05 9.56
CA ARG A 97 2.79 15.45 9.23
C ARG A 97 4.00 15.99 10.00
N SER A 98 4.11 15.66 11.29
CA SER A 98 5.25 16.08 12.11
C SER A 98 6.59 15.43 11.68
N ARG A 99 6.54 14.26 11.03
CA ARG A 99 7.73 13.53 10.56
C ARG A 99 8.13 13.87 9.13
N LEU A 100 7.15 14.17 8.29
CA LEU A 100 7.36 14.49 6.87
C LEU A 100 7.96 15.88 6.68
N GLY A 101 7.66 16.82 7.59
CA GLY A 101 8.08 18.22 7.46
C GLY A 101 7.42 18.91 6.26
N ASP A 102 7.95 20.07 5.92
CA ASP A 102 7.52 20.79 4.73
C ASP A 102 8.41 20.42 3.54
N SER A 103 7.76 20.08 2.43
CA SER A 103 8.43 19.72 1.18
C SER A 103 7.56 20.15 0.01
N ASP A 104 8.16 20.86 -0.94
CA ASP A 104 7.54 21.27 -2.21
C ASP A 104 7.23 20.07 -3.13
N ARG A 105 7.74 18.89 -2.79
CA ARG A 105 7.51 17.65 -3.51
C ARG A 105 6.41 16.79 -2.91
N LEU A 106 5.76 17.23 -1.80
CA LEU A 106 4.72 16.48 -1.11
C LEU A 106 3.41 17.26 -1.03
N ASP A 107 2.37 16.69 -1.62
CA ASP A 107 0.98 17.10 -1.39
C ASP A 107 0.34 16.07 -0.44
N TYR A 108 0.27 16.41 0.87
CA TYR A 108 -0.22 15.51 1.91
C TYR A 108 -1.59 15.94 2.40
N ARG A 109 -2.59 15.07 2.21
CA ARG A 109 -4.01 15.40 2.43
C ARG A 109 -4.63 14.48 3.47
N LEU A 110 -5.38 15.06 4.44
CA LEU A 110 -6.31 14.32 5.29
C LEU A 110 -7.67 14.22 4.60
N VAL A 111 -8.11 12.99 4.34
CA VAL A 111 -9.41 12.69 3.74
C VAL A 111 -10.13 11.63 4.59
N PRO A 112 -10.86 12.06 5.62
CA PRO A 112 -11.54 11.15 6.54
C PRO A 112 -12.63 10.34 5.83
N PRO A 113 -13.19 9.31 6.47
CA PRO A 113 -14.37 8.62 5.98
C PRO A 113 -15.52 9.58 5.70
N ASP A 114 -16.33 9.25 4.70
CA ASP A 114 -17.56 10.01 4.43
C ASP A 114 -18.54 9.86 5.60
N PRO A 115 -19.40 10.88 5.86
CA PRO A 115 -20.38 10.81 6.94
C PRO A 115 -21.50 9.81 6.71
N ALA A 116 -21.66 9.31 5.48
CA ALA A 116 -22.67 8.32 5.12
C ALA A 116 -22.22 6.89 5.44
N ASN A 117 -23.14 6.07 5.91
CA ASN A 117 -22.97 4.64 6.10
C ASN A 117 -23.54 3.85 4.92
N ALA A 118 -22.95 2.71 4.64
CA ALA A 118 -23.44 1.76 3.65
C ALA A 118 -23.25 0.32 4.12
N ASP A 119 -24.19 -0.55 3.75
CA ASP A 119 -24.13 -1.99 4.02
C ASP A 119 -23.80 -2.83 2.75
N ASP A 120 -23.36 -2.17 1.69
CA ASP A 120 -23.00 -2.80 0.43
C ASP A 120 -21.75 -3.70 0.55
N ASP A 121 -21.60 -4.61 -0.41
CA ASP A 121 -20.47 -5.52 -0.51
C ASP A 121 -19.14 -4.76 -0.67
N PRO A 122 -18.16 -4.91 0.25
CA PRO A 122 -16.87 -4.25 0.15
C PRO A 122 -16.01 -4.71 -1.04
N ALA A 123 -16.36 -5.83 -1.70
CA ALA A 123 -15.72 -6.24 -2.94
C ALA A 123 -16.19 -5.43 -4.15
N ASN A 124 -17.36 -4.76 -4.06
CA ASN A 124 -17.85 -3.91 -5.11
C ASN A 124 -17.11 -2.56 -5.11
N PRO A 125 -16.35 -2.22 -6.18
CA PRO A 125 -15.61 -0.94 -6.23
C PRO A 125 -16.54 0.28 -6.10
N ARG A 126 -17.77 0.19 -6.57
CA ARG A 126 -18.74 1.29 -6.53
C ARG A 126 -19.40 1.48 -5.17
N ALA A 127 -19.24 0.53 -4.25
CA ALA A 127 -19.70 0.65 -2.87
C ALA A 127 -18.81 1.57 -2.02
N TYR A 128 -17.55 1.79 -2.39
CA TYR A 128 -16.58 2.62 -1.68
C TYR A 128 -16.37 2.21 -0.22
N ARG A 129 -16.53 0.92 0.08
CA ARG A 129 -16.44 0.39 1.45
C ARG A 129 -15.09 -0.24 1.76
N SER A 130 -14.74 -0.22 3.04
CA SER A 130 -13.66 -1.02 3.59
C SER A 130 -14.23 -2.31 4.18
N GLY A 131 -13.60 -3.46 3.90
CA GLY A 131 -13.90 -4.74 4.55
C GLY A 131 -13.24 -4.90 5.93
N ASP A 132 -12.72 -3.82 6.49
CA ASP A 132 -12.08 -3.77 7.79
C ASP A 132 -13.13 -3.60 8.90
N ASN A 133 -13.00 -4.36 10.00
CA ASN A 133 -13.97 -4.34 11.09
C ASN A 133 -14.09 -2.99 11.80
N VAL A 134 -13.00 -2.19 11.83
CA VAL A 134 -13.00 -0.87 12.48
C VAL A 134 -13.83 0.12 11.68
N PHE A 135 -13.81 -0.01 10.35
CA PHE A 135 -14.50 0.89 9.42
C PHE A 135 -15.61 0.18 8.62
N ALA A 136 -16.17 -0.93 9.16
CA ALA A 136 -17.08 -1.82 8.43
C ALA A 136 -18.30 -1.12 7.82
N ARG A 137 -18.77 -0.02 8.42
CA ARG A 137 -19.93 0.73 7.95
C ARG A 137 -19.60 2.06 7.28
N HIS A 138 -18.32 2.44 7.24
CA HIS A 138 -17.91 3.72 6.69
C HIS A 138 -17.73 3.64 5.17
N MET A 139 -18.10 4.71 4.50
CA MET A 139 -17.82 4.94 3.08
C MET A 139 -16.54 5.75 2.92
N PHE A 140 -15.86 5.55 1.80
CA PHE A 140 -14.60 6.21 1.44
C PHE A 140 -14.66 6.76 0.01
N ARG A 141 -15.81 7.31 -0.39
CA ARG A 141 -16.02 7.82 -1.75
C ARG A 141 -15.09 9.01 -2.02
N ASN A 142 -15.08 10.00 -1.12
CA ASN A 142 -14.20 11.16 -1.25
C ASN A 142 -12.73 10.76 -1.24
N TYR A 143 -12.35 9.82 -0.38
CA TYR A 143 -11.01 9.26 -0.30
C TYR A 143 -10.57 8.60 -1.62
N ALA A 144 -11.35 7.65 -2.13
CA ALA A 144 -11.01 6.93 -3.36
C ALA A 144 -10.96 7.83 -4.59
N ARG A 145 -11.78 8.89 -4.63
CA ARG A 145 -11.89 9.83 -5.76
C ARG A 145 -10.81 10.91 -5.80
N GLN A 146 -9.96 11.06 -4.78
CA GLN A 146 -8.93 12.11 -4.75
C GLN A 146 -8.01 12.07 -5.98
N ILE A 147 -7.66 10.90 -6.47
CA ILE A 147 -6.82 10.74 -7.66
C ILE A 147 -7.52 11.26 -8.93
N GLY A 148 -8.84 11.41 -8.91
CA GLY A 148 -9.63 11.95 -10.02
C GLY A 148 -9.30 13.39 -10.41
N ALA A 149 -8.67 14.16 -9.52
CA ALA A 149 -8.21 15.53 -9.78
C ALA A 149 -7.05 15.60 -10.80
N PHE A 150 -6.44 14.46 -11.11
CA PHE A 150 -5.30 14.39 -12.03
C PHE A 150 -5.72 13.85 -13.40
N PRO A 151 -4.98 14.16 -14.48
CA PRO A 151 -5.23 13.58 -15.79
C PRO A 151 -5.07 12.06 -15.81
N ASN A 152 -5.57 11.40 -16.85
CA ASN A 152 -5.23 10.02 -17.11
C ASN A 152 -3.75 9.89 -17.47
N GLU A 153 -3.17 8.73 -17.27
CA GLU A 153 -1.76 8.45 -17.57
C GLU A 153 -0.77 9.46 -16.95
N HIS A 154 -1.03 9.84 -15.70
CA HIS A 154 -0.26 10.88 -15.01
C HIS A 154 0.85 10.34 -14.12
N PHE A 155 0.59 9.25 -13.39
CA PHE A 155 1.49 8.73 -12.37
C PHE A 155 2.40 7.62 -12.89
N ASP A 156 3.68 7.66 -12.50
CA ASP A 156 4.61 6.56 -12.72
C ASP A 156 4.31 5.40 -11.74
N VAL A 157 3.85 5.74 -10.53
CA VAL A 157 3.49 4.78 -9.48
C VAL A 157 2.21 5.19 -8.79
N VAL A 158 1.28 4.24 -8.60
CA VAL A 158 0.17 4.38 -7.66
C VAL A 158 0.23 3.25 -6.63
N LEU A 159 0.29 3.60 -5.34
CA LEU A 159 0.23 2.65 -4.23
C LEU A 159 -1.18 2.65 -3.62
N VAL A 160 -1.77 1.46 -3.51
CA VAL A 160 -3.06 1.22 -2.85
C VAL A 160 -2.83 0.40 -1.59
N ASP A 161 -2.62 1.10 -0.46
CA ASP A 161 -2.38 0.50 0.86
C ASP A 161 -3.30 1.08 1.96
N GLY A 162 -4.34 1.83 1.56
CA GLY A 162 -5.29 2.44 2.47
C GLY A 162 -6.62 1.68 2.60
N ARG A 163 -7.72 2.42 2.56
CA ARG A 163 -9.09 1.91 2.72
C ARG A 163 -9.80 1.78 1.38
N ALA A 164 -10.94 1.05 1.37
CA ALA A 164 -11.78 0.83 0.18
C ALA A 164 -10.95 0.49 -1.08
N ARG A 165 -9.99 -0.42 -0.95
CA ARG A 165 -9.01 -0.74 -2.00
C ARG A 165 -9.63 -1.10 -3.36
N PRO A 166 -10.76 -1.84 -3.45
CA PRO A 166 -11.43 -2.04 -4.74
C PRO A 166 -11.81 -0.74 -5.44
N ALA A 167 -12.35 0.24 -4.69
CA ALA A 167 -12.69 1.54 -5.25
C ALA A 167 -11.43 2.33 -5.64
N CYS A 168 -10.38 2.27 -4.82
CA CYS A 168 -9.10 2.89 -5.14
C CYS A 168 -8.49 2.31 -6.42
N LEU A 169 -8.55 0.98 -6.64
CA LEU A 169 -8.10 0.34 -7.88
C LEU A 169 -8.88 0.84 -9.10
N MET A 170 -10.21 0.94 -8.99
CA MET A 170 -11.08 1.45 -10.06
C MET A 170 -10.68 2.87 -10.49
N HIS A 171 -10.45 3.76 -9.53
CA HIS A 171 -10.07 5.15 -9.82
C HIS A 171 -8.60 5.32 -10.21
N ALA A 172 -7.71 4.46 -9.70
CA ALA A 172 -6.28 4.52 -9.93
C ALA A 172 -5.88 4.00 -11.33
N ALA A 173 -6.54 2.95 -11.81
CA ALA A 173 -6.14 2.27 -13.06
C ALA A 173 -5.95 3.24 -14.25
N PRO A 174 -6.89 4.14 -14.59
CA PRO A 174 -6.72 5.04 -15.71
C PRO A 174 -5.63 6.11 -15.47
N LYS A 175 -5.18 6.30 -14.23
CA LYS A 175 -4.23 7.36 -13.84
C LYS A 175 -2.77 6.92 -13.91
N VAL A 176 -2.51 5.63 -14.01
CA VAL A 176 -1.16 5.07 -14.18
C VAL A 176 -0.73 5.27 -15.64
N LYS A 177 0.50 5.74 -15.87
CA LYS A 177 1.10 5.83 -17.21
C LYS A 177 1.27 4.45 -17.83
N ARG A 178 1.37 4.38 -19.16
CA ARG A 178 1.89 3.19 -19.84
C ARG A 178 3.32 2.92 -19.36
N GLY A 179 3.64 1.67 -19.05
CA GLY A 179 4.90 1.28 -18.39
C GLY A 179 4.99 1.64 -16.92
N GLY A 180 4.03 2.40 -16.37
CA GLY A 180 3.92 2.69 -14.95
C GLY A 180 3.33 1.52 -14.17
N VAL A 181 3.36 1.61 -12.84
CA VAL A 181 2.95 0.53 -11.96
C VAL A 181 1.86 0.95 -10.97
N LEU A 182 0.90 0.05 -10.75
CA LEU A 182 -0.08 0.11 -9.67
C LEU A 182 0.27 -1.00 -8.68
N ILE A 183 0.38 -0.66 -7.41
CA ILE A 183 0.77 -1.57 -6.33
C ILE A 183 -0.42 -1.77 -5.41
N LEU A 184 -0.77 -3.02 -5.14
CA LEU A 184 -1.79 -3.39 -4.17
C LEU A 184 -1.16 -4.18 -3.04
N ASP A 185 -1.21 -3.66 -1.81
CA ASP A 185 -0.77 -4.43 -0.65
C ASP A 185 -1.89 -5.26 -0.03
N ASN A 186 -1.55 -6.27 0.78
CA ASN A 186 -2.44 -7.30 1.33
C ASN A 186 -3.35 -7.95 0.27
N ALA A 187 -2.79 -8.16 -0.91
CA ALA A 187 -3.52 -8.69 -2.08
C ALA A 187 -3.95 -10.16 -1.93
N GLU A 188 -3.56 -10.85 -0.83
CA GLU A 188 -4.10 -12.16 -0.45
C GLU A 188 -5.58 -12.09 -0.06
N ARG A 189 -6.09 -10.91 0.27
CA ARG A 189 -7.52 -10.67 0.51
C ARG A 189 -8.23 -10.60 -0.83
N GLU A 190 -8.69 -11.74 -1.31
CA GLU A 190 -9.22 -11.92 -2.67
C GLU A 190 -10.35 -10.96 -3.02
N TYR A 191 -11.13 -10.52 -2.03
CA TYR A 191 -12.21 -9.57 -2.28
C TYR A 191 -11.74 -8.21 -2.83
N TYR A 192 -10.45 -7.84 -2.65
CA TYR A 192 -9.91 -6.62 -3.25
C TYR A 192 -9.91 -6.66 -4.78
N THR A 193 -9.77 -7.84 -5.36
CA THR A 193 -9.66 -8.00 -6.80
C THR A 193 -10.80 -8.76 -7.44
N ALA A 194 -11.75 -9.28 -6.65
CA ALA A 194 -12.83 -10.13 -7.14
C ALA A 194 -13.72 -9.45 -8.19
N LYS A 195 -13.93 -8.14 -8.08
CA LYS A 195 -14.79 -7.36 -8.98
C LYS A 195 -14.07 -6.17 -9.64
N THR A 196 -12.73 -6.24 -9.78
CA THR A 196 -11.92 -5.15 -10.36
C THR A 196 -11.26 -5.50 -11.68
N GLY A 197 -11.51 -6.71 -12.23
CA GLY A 197 -10.87 -7.19 -13.46
C GLY A 197 -11.11 -6.28 -14.67
N GLU A 198 -12.30 -5.70 -14.80
CA GLU A 198 -12.64 -4.76 -15.88
C GLU A 198 -11.77 -3.50 -15.90
N TYR A 199 -11.23 -3.07 -14.75
CA TYR A 199 -10.38 -1.88 -14.63
C TYR A 199 -8.89 -2.20 -14.83
N LEU A 200 -8.51 -3.47 -14.70
CA LEU A 200 -7.13 -3.94 -14.72
C LEU A 200 -6.78 -4.77 -15.95
N HIS A 201 -7.62 -4.75 -16.98
CA HIS A 201 -7.42 -5.57 -18.19
C HIS A 201 -6.16 -5.19 -18.98
N ASP A 202 -5.75 -3.90 -18.93
CA ASP A 202 -4.53 -3.40 -19.57
C ASP A 202 -3.26 -3.58 -18.73
N PHE A 203 -3.34 -4.38 -17.66
CA PHE A 203 -2.22 -4.55 -16.73
C PHE A 203 -1.71 -5.99 -16.70
N THR A 204 -0.40 -6.14 -16.70
CA THR A 204 0.26 -7.40 -16.37
C THR A 204 0.51 -7.50 -14.87
N ARG A 205 -0.03 -8.53 -14.24
CA ARG A 205 0.03 -8.73 -12.78
C ARG A 205 1.20 -9.62 -12.38
N ARG A 206 1.99 -9.18 -11.41
CA ARG A 206 3.01 -9.96 -10.72
C ARG A 206 2.72 -10.04 -9.23
N LYS A 207 2.74 -11.27 -8.69
CA LYS A 207 2.37 -11.58 -7.29
C LYS A 207 3.63 -11.81 -6.46
N PHE A 208 3.75 -11.15 -5.31
CA PHE A 208 4.86 -11.27 -4.38
C PHE A 208 4.35 -11.68 -3.01
N PHE A 209 4.25 -12.99 -2.77
CA PHE A 209 3.94 -13.54 -1.45
C PHE A 209 5.23 -13.77 -0.70
N GLY A 210 5.35 -13.21 0.52
CA GLY A 210 6.57 -13.40 1.31
C GLY A 210 6.62 -12.56 2.58
N VAL A 211 7.84 -12.42 3.08
CA VAL A 211 8.14 -11.65 4.28
C VAL A 211 8.32 -10.17 3.94
N GLY A 212 7.91 -9.31 4.86
CA GLY A 212 8.15 -7.86 4.83
C GLY A 212 8.51 -7.35 6.21
N PRO A 213 8.58 -6.02 6.41
CA PRO A 213 9.05 -5.44 7.65
C PRO A 213 8.08 -5.69 8.81
N THR A 214 8.62 -5.80 10.01
CA THR A 214 7.96 -5.82 11.33
C THR A 214 7.00 -6.97 11.63
N THR A 215 6.37 -7.59 10.64
CA THR A 215 5.32 -8.60 10.82
C THR A 215 5.86 -9.97 11.25
N ARG A 216 4.96 -10.81 11.77
CA ARG A 216 5.19 -12.22 12.10
C ARG A 216 4.41 -13.16 11.19
N THR A 217 3.92 -12.64 10.07
CA THR A 217 3.17 -13.36 9.05
C THR A 217 3.69 -12.98 7.67
N MET A 218 3.57 -13.87 6.72
CA MET A 218 3.75 -13.57 5.31
C MET A 218 2.43 -13.11 4.73
N TRP A 219 2.50 -12.19 3.76
CA TRP A 219 1.35 -11.69 3.04
C TRP A 219 1.69 -11.46 1.57
N ARG A 220 0.79 -10.91 0.81
CA ARG A 220 1.01 -10.68 -0.62
C ARG A 220 0.89 -9.22 -0.99
N THR A 221 1.93 -8.73 -1.68
CA THR A 221 1.89 -7.47 -2.43
C THR A 221 1.85 -7.80 -3.92
N ASP A 222 0.92 -7.22 -4.65
CA ASP A 222 0.84 -7.38 -6.11
C ASP A 222 1.29 -6.09 -6.79
N ILE A 223 2.04 -6.24 -7.89
CA ILE A 223 2.44 -5.16 -8.78
C ILE A 223 1.77 -5.40 -10.13
N TYR A 224 1.03 -4.41 -10.59
CA TYR A 224 0.36 -4.37 -11.87
C TYR A 224 1.10 -3.37 -12.76
N GLU A 225 1.67 -3.81 -13.85
CA GLU A 225 2.37 -2.97 -14.84
C GLU A 225 1.41 -2.70 -15.99
N ARG A 226 1.18 -1.43 -16.31
CA ARG A 226 0.29 -1.01 -17.40
C ARG A 226 0.99 -1.20 -18.75
N GLN A 227 0.30 -1.86 -19.68
CA GLN A 227 0.79 -2.14 -21.04
C GLN A 227 0.54 -0.99 -22.01
#